data_90b99bf9a881309d98e64327a97ffc8a
#
_entry.id   90b99bf9a881309d98e64327a97ffc8a
#
_cell.length_a   1.000
_cell.length_b   1.000
_cell.length_c   1.000
_cell.angle_alpha   90.00
_cell.angle_beta   90.00
_cell.angle_gamma   90.00
#
_symmetry.space_group_name_H-M   'P 1'
#
loop_
_entity.id
_entity.type
_entity.pdbx_description
1 polymer ?
#
loop_
_entity_poly.entity_id
_entity_poly.type
_entity_poly.pdbx_seq_one_letter_code
_entity_poly.pdbx_strand_id
1 'polypeptide(L)'
;KKFNTASTIINDATAAALGEANYGKGFKYKRVGYITISSGIGVGVILNNKPLLSENGLAGHLGFTTSTLAKTKCGSGRIGTFESIASGKAMSKIAKQKGHKNISAKEIFKLSFQNKKWAKEIIDLSAISVSELCANLKAIFDIDIIILGGSIGMAQGYVELVKKNLKKEPKLFHVKVVKSSLGVKAAKMGVLL
;
A
#
# COMPACT_ATOMS: atom_id res chain seq x y z
N LYS A 1 -19.70 -4.89 28.28
CA LYS A 1 -19.85 -5.91 27.21
C LYS A 1 -21.28 -5.80 26.68
N LYS A 2 -21.43 -5.07 25.54
CA LYS A 2 -22.76 -4.80 24.95
C LYS A 2 -23.27 -6.00 24.15
N PHE A 3 -22.35 -6.84 23.68
CA PHE A 3 -22.65 -8.06 22.95
C PHE A 3 -22.02 -9.25 23.70
N ASN A 4 -22.78 -10.28 24.00
CA ASN A 4 -22.30 -11.46 24.73
C ASN A 4 -21.57 -12.45 23.81
N THR A 5 -20.68 -11.93 22.96
CA THR A 5 -19.91 -12.68 21.96
C THR A 5 -18.41 -12.39 22.08
N ALA A 6 -17.58 -13.36 21.76
CA ALA A 6 -16.15 -13.16 21.57
C ALA A 6 -15.95 -12.19 20.40
N SER A 7 -15.05 -11.22 20.56
CA SER A 7 -14.72 -10.25 19.51
C SER A 7 -13.21 -10.07 19.41
N THR A 8 -12.71 -9.96 18.19
CA THR A 8 -11.30 -9.68 17.90
C THR A 8 -11.21 -8.38 17.11
N ILE A 9 -10.26 -7.53 17.48
CA ILE A 9 -9.98 -6.29 16.75
C ILE A 9 -8.73 -6.52 15.91
N ILE A 10 -8.83 -6.25 14.61
CA ILE A 10 -7.71 -6.32 13.68
C ILE A 10 -7.60 -5.02 12.88
N ASN A 11 -6.39 -4.72 12.41
CA ASN A 11 -6.15 -3.58 11.53
C ASN A 11 -6.89 -3.75 10.19
N ASP A 12 -7.37 -2.65 9.60
CA ASP A 12 -8.13 -2.64 8.34
C ASP A 12 -7.33 -3.20 7.16
N ALA A 13 -6.04 -2.94 7.08
CA ALA A 13 -5.18 -3.52 6.04
C ALA A 13 -4.98 -5.03 6.24
N THR A 14 -4.91 -5.51 7.50
CA THR A 14 -4.88 -6.94 7.82
C THR A 14 -6.20 -7.62 7.45
N ALA A 15 -7.33 -6.97 7.77
CA ALA A 15 -8.65 -7.45 7.34
C ALA A 15 -8.76 -7.53 5.81
N ALA A 16 -8.29 -6.51 5.10
CA ALA A 16 -8.29 -6.51 3.64
C ALA A 16 -7.36 -7.59 3.05
N ALA A 17 -6.21 -7.83 3.66
CA ALA A 17 -5.31 -8.92 3.28
C ALA A 17 -6.00 -10.29 3.44
N LEU A 18 -6.71 -10.52 4.55
CA LEU A 18 -7.52 -11.74 4.77
C LEU A 18 -8.60 -11.89 3.70
N GLY A 19 -9.33 -10.81 3.39
CA GLY A 19 -10.36 -10.82 2.34
C GLY A 19 -9.77 -11.23 0.99
N GLU A 20 -8.69 -10.60 0.56
CA GLU A 20 -8.04 -10.92 -0.72
C GLU A 20 -7.38 -12.31 -0.73
N ALA A 21 -6.86 -12.78 0.40
CA ALA A 21 -6.27 -14.11 0.51
C ALA A 21 -7.34 -15.22 0.41
N ASN A 22 -8.55 -14.99 0.91
CA ASN A 22 -9.60 -16.01 0.93
C ASN A 22 -10.58 -15.90 -0.25
N TYR A 23 -10.87 -14.69 -0.74
CA TYR A 23 -11.93 -14.44 -1.73
C TYR A 23 -11.45 -13.65 -2.96
N GLY A 24 -10.21 -13.20 -2.97
CA GLY A 24 -9.67 -12.34 -4.03
C GLY A 24 -8.47 -12.92 -4.75
N LYS A 25 -7.58 -12.04 -5.19
CA LYS A 25 -6.40 -12.39 -5.99
C LYS A 25 -5.35 -13.21 -5.22
N GLY A 26 -5.42 -13.24 -3.89
CA GLY A 26 -4.53 -13.99 -3.01
C GLY A 26 -4.90 -15.46 -2.81
N PHE A 27 -6.09 -15.89 -3.21
CA PHE A 27 -6.69 -17.20 -2.87
C PHE A 27 -5.77 -18.43 -3.12
N LYS A 28 -4.90 -18.39 -4.13
CA LYS A 28 -4.02 -19.51 -4.47
C LYS A 28 -2.61 -19.43 -3.85
N TYR A 29 -2.37 -18.43 -3.00
CA TYR A 29 -1.03 -18.13 -2.48
C TYR A 29 -0.99 -18.28 -0.97
N LYS A 30 0.10 -18.89 -0.47
CA LYS A 30 0.30 -19.09 0.97
C LYS A 30 0.82 -17.84 1.69
N ARG A 31 1.51 -16.96 0.96
CA ARG A 31 2.14 -15.74 1.50
C ARG A 31 1.66 -14.54 0.69
N VAL A 32 0.73 -13.80 1.26
CA VAL A 32 0.07 -12.68 0.59
C VAL A 32 0.41 -11.37 1.31
N GLY A 33 0.90 -10.39 0.56
CA GLY A 33 1.01 -9.00 1.00
C GLY A 33 -0.14 -8.18 0.43
N TYR A 34 -0.78 -7.38 1.25
CA TYR A 34 -1.74 -6.38 0.82
C TYR A 34 -1.24 -5.00 1.21
N ILE A 35 -1.15 -4.08 0.25
CA ILE A 35 -0.75 -2.70 0.49
C ILE A 35 -1.93 -1.81 0.10
N THR A 36 -2.53 -1.13 1.07
CA THR A 36 -3.51 -0.08 0.79
C THR A 36 -2.80 1.27 0.71
N ILE A 37 -2.94 1.94 -0.45
CA ILE A 37 -2.39 3.28 -0.69
C ILE A 37 -3.58 4.20 -0.92
N SER A 38 -3.81 5.09 0.07
CA SER A 38 -4.92 6.06 0.08
C SER A 38 -4.42 7.37 0.72
N SER A 39 -5.13 7.93 1.69
CA SER A 39 -4.63 9.08 2.48
C SER A 39 -3.33 8.77 3.24
N GLY A 40 -3.14 7.51 3.66
CA GLY A 40 -1.94 6.93 4.25
C GLY A 40 -1.52 5.66 3.52
N ILE A 41 -0.61 4.88 4.13
CA ILE A 41 -0.19 3.55 3.67
C ILE A 41 -0.39 2.55 4.79
N GLY A 42 -1.24 1.54 4.57
CA GLY A 42 -1.39 0.37 5.43
C GLY A 42 -0.90 -0.89 4.74
N VAL A 43 -0.39 -1.84 5.52
CA VAL A 43 0.06 -3.14 5.02
C VAL A 43 -0.56 -4.26 5.85
N GLY A 44 -1.08 -5.28 5.18
CA GLY A 44 -1.51 -6.54 5.79
C GLY A 44 -0.70 -7.69 5.20
N VAL A 45 -0.30 -8.63 6.04
CA VAL A 45 0.51 -9.79 5.65
C VAL A 45 -0.19 -11.07 6.10
N ILE A 46 -0.32 -12.01 5.18
CA ILE A 46 -0.82 -13.36 5.44
C ILE A 46 0.32 -14.35 5.20
N LEU A 47 0.62 -15.17 6.18
CA LEU A 47 1.65 -16.20 6.13
C LEU A 47 1.02 -17.56 6.42
N ASN A 48 1.10 -18.50 5.48
CA ASN A 48 0.49 -19.83 5.60
C ASN A 48 -0.99 -19.77 6.01
N ASN A 49 -1.75 -18.92 5.33
CA ASN A 49 -3.19 -18.65 5.55
C ASN A 49 -3.52 -18.01 6.92
N LYS A 50 -2.53 -17.55 7.68
CA LYS A 50 -2.74 -16.85 8.95
C LYS A 50 -2.31 -15.40 8.85
N PRO A 51 -3.08 -14.46 9.39
CA PRO A 51 -2.69 -13.05 9.41
C PRO A 51 -1.52 -12.84 10.37
N LEU A 52 -0.61 -11.94 9.99
CA LEU A 52 0.35 -11.38 10.92
C LEU A 52 -0.41 -10.44 11.86
N LEU A 53 -0.68 -10.91 13.07
CA LEU A 53 -1.37 -10.14 14.08
C LEU A 53 -0.39 -9.28 14.88
N SER A 54 -0.91 -8.19 15.42
CA SER A 54 -0.15 -7.26 16.24
C SER A 54 -0.65 -7.29 17.67
N GLU A 55 0.20 -7.68 18.61
CA GLU A 55 -0.12 -7.63 20.04
C GLU A 55 -0.04 -6.19 20.59
N ASN A 56 0.95 -5.42 20.11
CA ASN A 56 1.21 -4.03 20.55
C ASN A 56 0.76 -2.97 19.55
N GLY A 57 -0.04 -3.33 18.55
CA GLY A 57 -0.63 -2.40 17.60
C GLY A 57 0.23 -1.96 16.42
N LEU A 58 1.51 -2.40 16.29
CA LEU A 58 2.41 -1.92 15.24
C LEU A 58 2.82 -2.96 14.19
N ALA A 59 2.62 -4.27 14.42
CA ALA A 59 2.93 -5.26 13.39
C ALA A 59 2.13 -5.00 12.11
N GLY A 60 2.80 -5.04 10.96
CA GLY A 60 2.17 -4.73 9.66
C GLY A 60 2.15 -3.24 9.28
N HIS A 61 2.52 -2.31 10.17
CA HIS A 61 2.59 -0.88 9.84
C HIS A 61 3.84 -0.52 9.02
N LEU A 62 4.13 -1.28 7.96
CA LEU A 62 5.32 -1.11 7.13
C LEU A 62 5.34 0.20 6.32
N GLY A 63 4.20 0.87 6.19
CA GLY A 63 4.16 2.25 5.67
C GLY A 63 4.97 3.24 6.50
N PHE A 64 5.24 2.94 7.77
CA PHE A 64 6.08 3.75 8.67
C PHE A 64 7.55 3.34 8.67
N THR A 65 7.96 2.32 7.92
CA THR A 65 9.37 1.97 7.74
C THR A 65 10.05 2.93 6.76
N THR A 66 11.38 2.94 6.77
CA THR A 66 12.18 3.90 6.03
C THR A 66 12.18 3.60 4.53
N SER A 67 11.96 4.62 3.71
CA SER A 67 12.19 4.62 2.26
C SER A 67 13.44 5.43 1.95
N THR A 68 14.26 4.94 1.02
CA THR A 68 15.50 5.62 0.59
C THR A 68 15.24 7.00 -0.03
N LEU A 69 14.04 7.21 -0.56
CA LEU A 69 13.63 8.43 -1.27
C LEU A 69 12.98 9.47 -0.36
N ALA A 70 12.56 9.08 0.84
CA ALA A 70 11.75 9.94 1.70
C ALA A 70 12.60 10.76 2.66
N LYS A 71 12.28 12.06 2.80
CA LYS A 71 13.00 13.00 3.69
C LYS A 71 12.06 13.76 4.62
N THR A 72 10.76 13.56 4.52
CA THR A 72 9.78 14.34 5.26
C THR A 72 9.10 13.53 6.35
N LYS A 73 8.45 14.22 7.29
CA LYS A 73 7.69 13.65 8.40
C LYS A 73 6.32 13.14 7.92
N CYS A 74 5.92 11.94 8.32
CA CYS A 74 4.59 11.38 8.08
C CYS A 74 3.63 11.62 9.25
N GLY A 75 2.40 11.08 9.14
CA GLY A 75 1.35 11.21 10.16
C GLY A 75 1.73 10.61 11.52
N SER A 76 2.58 9.59 11.58
CA SER A 76 3.07 8.98 12.82
C SER A 76 4.11 9.82 13.56
N GLY A 77 4.59 10.90 12.94
CA GLY A 77 5.69 11.70 13.47
C GLY A 77 7.09 11.23 13.03
N ARG A 78 7.22 10.04 12.44
CA ARG A 78 8.49 9.51 11.94
C ARG A 78 8.90 10.19 10.63
N ILE A 79 10.20 10.40 10.43
CA ILE A 79 10.79 11.01 9.23
C ILE A 79 11.25 9.91 8.28
N GLY A 80 11.19 10.16 6.97
CA GLY A 80 11.78 9.29 5.96
C GLY A 80 11.02 7.99 5.70
N THR A 81 9.70 7.99 5.85
CA THR A 81 8.87 6.77 5.73
C THR A 81 8.23 6.63 4.35
N PHE A 82 7.83 5.40 3.97
CA PHE A 82 7.05 5.16 2.76
C PHE A 82 5.78 6.01 2.72
N GLU A 83 5.07 6.14 3.84
CA GLU A 83 3.88 6.98 3.93
C GLU A 83 4.18 8.45 3.64
N SER A 84 5.34 8.96 4.08
CA SER A 84 5.71 10.37 3.92
C SER A 84 6.03 10.78 2.47
N ILE A 85 6.11 9.82 1.55
CA ILE A 85 6.41 10.08 0.13
C ILE A 85 5.36 9.50 -0.82
N ALA A 86 4.74 8.35 -0.51
CA ALA A 86 3.90 7.63 -1.44
C ALA A 86 2.39 7.72 -1.14
N SER A 87 1.99 8.22 0.05
CA SER A 87 0.58 8.40 0.39
C SER A 87 -0.08 9.59 -0.32
N GLY A 88 -1.41 9.61 -0.36
CA GLY A 88 -2.15 10.71 -0.96
C GLY A 88 -1.91 12.05 -0.26
N LYS A 89 -1.76 12.04 1.07
CA LYS A 89 -1.35 13.25 1.82
C LYS A 89 0.05 13.71 1.42
N ALA A 90 0.98 12.77 1.22
CA ALA A 90 2.33 13.09 0.77
C ALA A 90 2.33 13.66 -0.65
N MET A 91 1.60 13.06 -1.58
CA MET A 91 1.44 13.57 -2.94
C MET A 91 0.93 15.02 -2.96
N SER A 92 -0.12 15.33 -2.20
CA SER A 92 -0.67 16.69 -2.08
C SER A 92 0.34 17.67 -1.47
N LYS A 93 1.12 17.22 -0.48
CA LYS A 93 2.20 18.03 0.14
C LYS A 93 3.31 18.34 -0.87
N ILE A 94 3.73 17.35 -1.65
CA ILE A 94 4.76 17.53 -2.69
C ILE A 94 4.24 18.46 -3.80
N ALA A 95 2.97 18.33 -4.22
CA ALA A 95 2.34 19.25 -5.17
C ALA A 95 2.37 20.70 -4.65
N LYS A 96 2.02 20.91 -3.36
CA LYS A 96 2.09 22.23 -2.71
C LYS A 96 3.51 22.80 -2.72
N GLN A 97 4.54 21.99 -2.45
CA GLN A 97 5.94 22.41 -2.50
C GLN A 97 6.40 22.79 -3.91
N LYS A 98 5.81 22.20 -4.95
CA LYS A 98 6.02 22.54 -6.36
C LYS A 98 5.18 23.75 -6.83
N GLY A 99 4.50 24.47 -5.94
CA GLY A 99 3.66 25.64 -6.27
C GLY A 99 2.20 25.32 -6.58
N HIS A 100 1.78 24.05 -6.51
CA HIS A 100 0.41 23.62 -6.81
C HIS A 100 -0.39 23.41 -5.50
N LYS A 101 -1.04 24.46 -5.01
CA LYS A 101 -1.78 24.45 -3.74
C LYS A 101 -3.16 23.79 -3.89
N ASN A 102 -3.64 23.17 -2.80
CA ASN A 102 -4.99 22.61 -2.66
C ASN A 102 -5.36 21.52 -3.70
N ILE A 103 -4.38 20.75 -4.14
CA ILE A 103 -4.56 19.67 -5.12
C ILE A 103 -4.56 18.33 -4.40
N SER A 104 -5.62 17.55 -4.60
CA SER A 104 -5.76 16.18 -4.09
C SER A 104 -4.99 15.17 -4.95
N ALA A 105 -4.69 13.99 -4.39
CA ALA A 105 -4.09 12.90 -5.16
C ALA A 105 -4.94 12.52 -6.39
N LYS A 106 -6.28 12.53 -6.27
CA LYS A 106 -7.19 12.28 -7.40
C LYS A 106 -6.99 13.28 -8.55
N GLU A 107 -6.84 14.55 -8.22
CA GLU A 107 -6.57 15.60 -9.21
C GLU A 107 -5.17 15.49 -9.81
N ILE A 108 -4.16 15.09 -9.02
CA ILE A 108 -2.81 14.80 -9.53
C ILE A 108 -2.88 13.72 -10.62
N PHE A 109 -3.61 12.62 -10.38
CA PHE A 109 -3.83 11.58 -11.40
C PHE A 109 -4.54 12.14 -12.63
N LYS A 110 -5.62 12.93 -12.47
CA LYS A 110 -6.32 13.56 -13.59
C LYS A 110 -5.38 14.44 -14.43
N LEU A 111 -4.56 15.26 -13.77
CA LEU A 111 -3.61 16.16 -14.43
C LEU A 111 -2.46 15.39 -15.11
N SER A 112 -2.05 14.24 -14.58
CA SER A 112 -1.05 13.40 -15.23
C SER A 112 -1.53 12.84 -16.56
N PHE A 113 -2.81 12.47 -16.68
CA PHE A 113 -3.43 12.08 -17.95
C PHE A 113 -3.53 13.24 -18.96
N GLN A 114 -3.54 14.48 -18.47
CA GLN A 114 -3.44 15.70 -19.28
C GLN A 114 -1.99 16.09 -19.59
N ASN A 115 -1.05 15.18 -19.42
CA ASN A 115 0.38 15.36 -19.69
C ASN A 115 1.08 16.44 -18.84
N LYS A 116 0.53 16.84 -17.69
CA LYS A 116 1.23 17.74 -16.77
C LYS A 116 2.45 17.02 -16.17
N LYS A 117 3.64 17.45 -16.57
CA LYS A 117 4.93 16.80 -16.20
C LYS A 117 5.10 16.64 -14.69
N TRP A 118 4.87 17.72 -13.93
CA TRP A 118 4.99 17.70 -12.48
C TRP A 118 4.06 16.67 -11.80
N ALA A 119 2.85 16.46 -12.35
CA ALA A 119 1.89 15.48 -11.82
C ALA A 119 2.37 14.04 -12.08
N LYS A 120 2.91 13.77 -13.29
CA LYS A 120 3.55 12.48 -13.61
C LYS A 120 4.73 12.20 -12.67
N GLU A 121 5.61 13.18 -12.45
CA GLU A 121 6.76 13.05 -11.52
C GLU A 121 6.34 12.65 -10.11
N ILE A 122 5.24 13.21 -9.58
CA ILE A 122 4.74 12.87 -8.25
C ILE A 122 4.23 11.42 -8.20
N ILE A 123 3.50 10.99 -9.23
CA ILE A 123 2.99 9.62 -9.33
C ILE A 123 4.15 8.63 -9.47
N ASP A 124 5.12 8.94 -10.32
CA ASP A 124 6.30 8.10 -10.54
C ASP A 124 7.11 7.96 -9.23
N LEU A 125 7.33 9.04 -8.50
CA LEU A 125 8.01 9.04 -7.23
C LEU A 125 7.31 8.12 -6.19
N SER A 126 5.98 8.23 -6.12
CA SER A 126 5.18 7.34 -5.29
C SER A 126 5.30 5.87 -5.73
N ALA A 127 5.22 5.60 -7.02
CA ALA A 127 5.30 4.24 -7.56
C ALA A 127 6.70 3.62 -7.36
N ILE A 128 7.77 4.40 -7.46
CA ILE A 128 9.15 3.96 -7.15
C ILE A 128 9.23 3.58 -5.67
N SER A 129 8.73 4.43 -4.77
CA SER A 129 8.76 4.14 -3.33
C SER A 129 7.92 2.90 -2.97
N VAL A 130 6.76 2.70 -3.60
CA VAL A 130 5.94 1.49 -3.40
C VAL A 130 6.62 0.25 -3.98
N SER A 131 7.39 0.36 -5.07
CA SER A 131 8.17 -0.78 -5.57
C SER A 131 9.29 -1.19 -4.60
N GLU A 132 9.96 -0.23 -3.95
CA GLU A 132 10.91 -0.47 -2.85
C GLU A 132 10.21 -1.20 -1.67
N LEU A 133 9.02 -0.77 -1.27
CA LEU A 133 8.23 -1.45 -0.24
C LEU A 133 7.86 -2.89 -0.65
N CYS A 134 7.54 -3.13 -1.93
CA CYS A 134 7.28 -4.48 -2.44
C CYS A 134 8.53 -5.36 -2.35
N ALA A 135 9.70 -4.86 -2.70
CA ALA A 135 10.98 -5.56 -2.59
C ALA A 135 11.30 -5.89 -1.12
N ASN A 136 11.07 -4.94 -0.20
CA ASN A 136 11.25 -5.15 1.24
C ASN A 136 10.29 -6.22 1.79
N LEU A 137 9.02 -6.22 1.39
CA LEU A 137 8.07 -7.27 1.76
C LEU A 137 8.51 -8.64 1.25
N LYS A 138 9.04 -8.72 0.03
CA LYS A 138 9.61 -9.96 -0.52
C LYS A 138 10.80 -10.42 0.31
N ALA A 139 11.71 -9.53 0.68
CA ALA A 139 12.90 -9.86 1.47
C ALA A 139 12.56 -10.32 2.90
N ILE A 140 11.59 -9.66 3.56
CA ILE A 140 11.29 -9.91 4.97
C ILE A 140 10.41 -11.16 5.15
N PHE A 141 9.40 -11.34 4.29
CA PHE A 141 8.35 -12.35 4.46
C PHE A 141 8.30 -13.38 3.34
N ASP A 142 9.18 -13.28 2.34
CA ASP A 142 9.19 -14.13 1.13
C ASP A 142 7.82 -14.20 0.44
N ILE A 143 7.15 -13.06 0.30
CA ILE A 143 5.80 -12.94 -0.25
C ILE A 143 5.71 -13.52 -1.67
N ASP A 144 4.63 -14.26 -1.96
CA ASP A 144 4.36 -14.85 -3.29
C ASP A 144 3.62 -13.85 -4.20
N ILE A 145 2.73 -13.05 -3.61
CA ILE A 145 1.91 -12.06 -4.33
C ILE A 145 1.66 -10.83 -3.46
N ILE A 146 1.77 -9.66 -4.06
CA ILE A 146 1.39 -8.37 -3.45
C ILE A 146 0.17 -7.82 -4.16
N ILE A 147 -0.83 -7.42 -3.39
CA ILE A 147 -2.09 -6.89 -3.86
C ILE A 147 -2.18 -5.42 -3.48
N LEU A 148 -2.28 -4.55 -4.47
CA LEU A 148 -2.41 -3.10 -4.25
C LEU A 148 -3.88 -2.71 -4.18
N GLY A 149 -4.27 -2.14 -3.05
CA GLY A 149 -5.59 -1.58 -2.77
C GLY A 149 -5.54 -0.10 -2.43
N GLY A 150 -6.67 0.44 -1.99
CA GLY A 150 -6.81 1.87 -1.72
C GLY A 150 -6.99 2.70 -3.00
N SER A 151 -7.38 3.96 -2.85
CA SER A 151 -7.73 4.83 -4.00
C SER A 151 -6.57 5.07 -4.96
N ILE A 152 -5.34 5.14 -4.45
CA ILE A 152 -4.13 5.32 -5.25
C ILE A 152 -3.67 3.97 -5.81
N GLY A 153 -3.57 2.94 -4.97
CA GLY A 153 -3.14 1.61 -5.40
C GLY A 153 -4.02 1.01 -6.51
N MET A 154 -5.29 1.41 -6.54
CA MET A 154 -6.26 0.99 -7.56
C MET A 154 -6.40 1.97 -8.73
N ALA A 155 -5.70 3.11 -8.71
CA ALA A 155 -5.76 4.09 -9.80
C ALA A 155 -5.27 3.48 -11.12
N GLN A 156 -5.81 3.99 -12.23
CA GLN A 156 -5.45 3.52 -13.56
C GLN A 156 -3.95 3.70 -13.82
N GLY A 157 -3.28 2.65 -14.28
CA GLY A 157 -1.86 2.65 -14.64
C GLY A 157 -0.89 2.57 -13.44
N TYR A 158 -1.37 2.70 -12.19
CA TYR A 158 -0.47 2.76 -11.04
C TYR A 158 0.24 1.42 -10.76
N VAL A 159 -0.48 0.31 -10.82
CA VAL A 159 0.10 -1.05 -10.66
C VAL A 159 1.18 -1.30 -11.70
N GLU A 160 0.97 -0.87 -12.93
CA GLU A 160 1.92 -1.02 -14.04
C GLU A 160 3.20 -0.21 -13.78
N LEU A 161 3.08 1.00 -13.22
CA LEU A 161 4.24 1.81 -12.82
C LEU A 161 5.03 1.14 -11.69
N VAL A 162 4.35 0.60 -10.67
CA VAL A 162 5.00 -0.17 -9.59
C VAL A 162 5.72 -1.37 -10.15
N LYS A 163 5.09 -2.18 -11.01
CA LYS A 163 5.71 -3.34 -11.67
C LYS A 163 6.95 -2.95 -12.48
N LYS A 164 6.85 -1.86 -13.26
CA LYS A 164 7.95 -1.35 -14.07
C LYS A 164 9.17 -1.00 -13.21
N ASN A 165 8.94 -0.38 -12.06
CA ASN A 165 10.01 0.00 -11.16
C ASN A 165 10.56 -1.20 -10.39
N LEU A 166 9.72 -2.13 -9.94
CA LEU A 166 10.15 -3.37 -9.28
C LEU A 166 11.05 -4.24 -10.19
N LYS A 167 10.88 -4.19 -11.50
CA LYS A 167 11.76 -4.87 -12.45
C LYS A 167 13.20 -4.32 -12.48
N LYS A 168 13.44 -3.12 -11.93
CA LYS A 168 14.78 -2.55 -11.80
C LYS A 168 15.54 -3.10 -10.59
N GLU A 169 14.82 -3.67 -9.61
CA GLU A 169 15.42 -4.37 -8.48
C GLU A 169 16.11 -5.67 -8.95
N PRO A 170 17.09 -6.19 -8.22
CA PRO A 170 17.66 -7.49 -8.49
C PRO A 170 16.58 -8.59 -8.52
N LYS A 171 16.73 -9.56 -9.40
CA LYS A 171 15.73 -10.60 -9.70
C LYS A 171 15.21 -11.35 -8.46
N LEU A 172 16.05 -11.47 -7.43
CA LEU A 172 15.72 -12.08 -6.13
C LEU A 172 14.52 -11.39 -5.43
N PHE A 173 14.36 -10.07 -5.61
CA PHE A 173 13.31 -9.28 -4.99
C PHE A 173 12.05 -9.16 -5.84
N HIS A 174 12.04 -9.76 -7.04
CA HIS A 174 10.85 -9.72 -7.87
C HIS A 174 9.72 -10.54 -7.25
N VAL A 175 8.55 -9.94 -7.19
CA VAL A 175 7.32 -10.55 -6.70
C VAL A 175 6.17 -10.18 -7.63
N LYS A 176 5.15 -11.04 -7.69
CA LYS A 176 3.93 -10.75 -8.45
C LYS A 176 3.16 -9.61 -7.78
N VAL A 177 2.91 -8.54 -8.51
CA VAL A 177 2.11 -7.39 -8.04
C VAL A 177 0.84 -7.31 -8.87
N VAL A 178 -0.32 -7.20 -8.21
CA VAL A 178 -1.63 -7.12 -8.86
C VAL A 178 -2.52 -6.07 -8.20
N LYS A 179 -3.53 -5.63 -8.93
CA LYS A 179 -4.61 -4.77 -8.39
C LYS A 179 -5.58 -5.60 -7.57
N SER A 180 -6.07 -5.06 -6.45
CA SER A 180 -7.14 -5.65 -5.64
C SER A 180 -8.37 -5.98 -6.50
N SER A 181 -8.95 -7.17 -6.28
CA SER A 181 -10.20 -7.59 -6.92
C SER A 181 -11.43 -7.24 -6.09
N LEU A 182 -11.29 -7.19 -4.78
CA LEU A 182 -12.39 -6.89 -3.86
C LEU A 182 -12.56 -5.40 -3.59
N GLY A 183 -11.52 -4.60 -3.86
CA GLY A 183 -11.54 -3.14 -3.69
C GLY A 183 -11.96 -2.72 -2.29
N VAL A 184 -12.97 -1.85 -2.20
CA VAL A 184 -13.48 -1.34 -0.90
C VAL A 184 -14.16 -2.42 -0.05
N LYS A 185 -14.51 -3.58 -0.61
CA LYS A 185 -15.11 -4.69 0.11
C LYS A 185 -14.08 -5.59 0.79
N ALA A 186 -12.78 -5.45 0.48
CA ALA A 186 -11.74 -6.36 0.94
C ALA A 186 -11.72 -6.51 2.47
N ALA A 187 -11.69 -5.40 3.20
CA ALA A 187 -11.70 -5.44 4.67
C ALA A 187 -12.99 -6.06 5.24
N LYS A 188 -14.16 -5.72 4.67
CA LYS A 188 -15.43 -6.31 5.10
C LYS A 188 -15.46 -7.83 4.89
N MET A 189 -14.95 -8.32 3.77
CA MET A 189 -14.86 -9.75 3.50
C MET A 189 -13.91 -10.46 4.45
N GLY A 190 -12.81 -9.80 4.83
CA GLY A 190 -11.82 -10.39 5.73
C GLY A 190 -12.24 -10.49 7.19
N VAL A 191 -13.19 -9.67 7.67
CA VAL A 191 -13.72 -9.77 9.04
C VAL A 191 -14.88 -10.76 9.18
N LEU A 192 -15.33 -11.39 8.09
CA LEU A 192 -16.34 -12.44 8.10
C LEU A 192 -15.74 -13.84 8.29
N LEU A 193 -14.44 -13.94 8.42
CA LEU A 193 -13.66 -15.17 8.66
C LEU A 193 -13.41 -15.36 10.14
#